data_2f607ed1bcc3bee52b8597d60af0a018
#
_entry.id   2f607ed1bcc3bee52b8597d60af0a018
#
_cell.length_a   1.000
_cell.length_b   1.000
_cell.length_c   1.000
_cell.angle_alpha   90.00
_cell.angle_beta   90.00
_cell.angle_gamma   90.00
#
_symmetry.space_group_name_H-M   'P 1'
#
loop_
_entity.id
_entity.type
_entity.pdbx_description
1 polymer ?
#
loop_
_entity_poly.entity_id
_entity_poly.type
_entity_poly.pdbx_seq_one_letter_code
_entity_poly.pdbx_strand_id
1 'polypeptide(L)'
;VKDLLGEVQILFLSNNTNDFANAKDKTLHSDLEGELTGHGFLGNEVELVSKIDKFFSERINSEFEELDNIAKSLKNKRKYNRIDLDAELTTALYDACVVGNYIGEAEGVLPEYCENPTINEVSLGSVDTLSVHKLTDDTVVVECEVTASADIEFYLYRGDYPFFDDDKLPTIIDWEWNEHYYLASSECAIHAIVTMRTSAGMYRVLSREVRTKKMEW
;
A
#
# COMPACT_ATOMS: atom_id res chain seq x y z
N VAL A 1 5.44 31.76 7.35
CA VAL A 1 5.71 30.50 6.65
C VAL A 1 6.16 29.43 7.65
N LYS A 2 7.10 29.77 8.54
CA LYS A 2 7.62 28.85 9.58
C LYS A 2 6.52 28.34 10.53
N ASP A 3 5.60 29.21 10.94
CA ASP A 3 4.46 28.86 11.81
C ASP A 3 3.46 27.87 11.17
N LEU A 4 3.50 27.74 9.84
CA LEU A 4 2.66 26.82 9.08
C LEU A 4 3.32 25.46 8.79
N LEU A 5 4.66 25.41 8.80
CA LEU A 5 5.43 24.24 8.37
C LEU A 5 6.02 23.42 9.52
N GLY A 6 5.97 23.91 10.76
CA GLY A 6 6.61 23.27 11.91
C GLY A 6 8.14 23.33 11.86
N GLU A 7 8.82 22.29 12.35
CA GLU A 7 10.28 22.16 12.23
C GLU A 7 10.65 21.80 10.80
N VAL A 8 11.17 22.76 10.04
CA VAL A 8 11.61 22.57 8.65
C VAL A 8 13.11 22.82 8.57
N GLN A 9 13.84 21.84 8.06
CA GLN A 9 15.22 22.05 7.65
C GLN A 9 15.24 22.63 6.23
N ILE A 10 15.85 23.78 6.04
CA ILE A 10 16.02 24.42 4.74
C ILE A 10 17.39 24.02 4.18
N LEU A 11 17.40 23.46 2.98
CA LEU A 11 18.61 23.13 2.26
C LEU A 11 18.87 24.19 1.19
N PHE A 12 19.99 24.89 1.32
CA PHE A 12 20.46 25.83 0.32
C PHE A 12 21.50 25.15 -0.58
N LEU A 13 21.08 24.80 -1.80
CA LEU A 13 21.90 24.08 -2.76
C LEU A 13 22.63 25.07 -3.67
N SER A 14 23.96 25.13 -3.60
CA SER A 14 24.74 25.97 -4.49
C SER A 14 26.14 25.41 -4.77
N ASN A 15 26.52 25.36 -6.03
CA ASN A 15 27.89 25.06 -6.44
C ASN A 15 28.80 26.31 -6.34
N ASN A 16 28.23 27.48 -6.16
CA ASN A 16 28.97 28.74 -6.00
C ASN A 16 29.30 28.98 -4.51
N THR A 17 30.33 28.31 -4.03
CA THR A 17 30.74 28.42 -2.62
C THR A 17 31.46 29.75 -2.32
N ASN A 18 31.92 30.49 -3.33
CA ASN A 18 32.63 31.75 -3.11
C ASN A 18 31.73 32.85 -2.60
N ASP A 19 30.46 32.87 -3.05
CA ASP A 19 29.50 33.90 -2.68
C ASP A 19 28.60 33.53 -1.52
N PHE A 20 28.43 32.24 -1.25
CA PHE A 20 27.45 31.72 -0.28
C PHE A 20 28.04 30.98 0.90
N ALA A 21 29.32 30.59 0.83
CA ALA A 21 29.98 29.86 1.91
C ALA A 21 31.04 30.69 2.61
N ASN A 22 31.16 30.47 3.92
CA ASN A 22 32.30 30.95 4.68
C ASN A 22 33.59 30.19 4.24
N ALA A 23 34.66 30.93 3.97
CA ALA A 23 35.90 30.38 3.42
C ALA A 23 36.57 29.33 4.31
N LYS A 24 36.35 29.34 5.64
CA LYS A 24 37.05 28.49 6.61
C LYS A 24 36.36 27.15 6.85
N ASP A 25 35.07 27.15 7.02
CA ASP A 25 34.30 26.00 7.51
C ASP A 25 33.22 25.50 6.57
N LYS A 26 33.07 26.16 5.42
CA LYS A 26 32.07 25.83 4.40
C LYS A 26 30.62 25.88 4.89
N THR A 27 30.38 26.57 5.99
CA THR A 27 29.04 26.93 6.46
C THR A 27 28.48 28.08 5.62
N LEU A 28 27.23 28.45 5.85
CA LEU A 28 26.61 29.59 5.18
C LEU A 28 27.39 30.88 5.50
N HIS A 29 27.51 31.79 4.52
CA HIS A 29 28.19 33.08 4.72
C HIS A 29 27.49 33.88 5.82
N SER A 30 28.28 34.56 6.69
CA SER A 30 27.79 35.31 7.85
C SER A 30 26.70 36.32 7.55
N ASP A 31 26.78 36.97 6.39
CA ASP A 31 25.78 37.94 5.98
C ASP A 31 24.42 37.32 5.68
N LEU A 32 24.43 36.13 5.06
CA LEU A 32 23.22 35.33 4.84
C LEU A 32 22.64 34.75 6.11
N GLU A 33 23.50 34.29 7.04
CA GLU A 33 23.05 33.87 8.38
C GLU A 33 22.39 35.04 9.12
N GLY A 34 22.95 36.28 9.00
CA GLY A 34 22.35 37.46 9.58
C GLY A 34 20.98 37.81 9.01
N GLU A 35 20.83 37.72 7.70
CA GLU A 35 19.55 37.95 7.01
C GLU A 35 18.52 36.90 7.39
N LEU A 36 18.89 35.61 7.37
CA LEU A 36 18.01 34.51 7.75
C LEU A 36 17.57 34.61 9.21
N THR A 37 18.50 34.96 10.10
CA THR A 37 18.19 35.21 11.52
C THR A 37 17.22 36.39 11.67
N GLY A 38 17.40 37.47 10.87
CA GLY A 38 16.46 38.57 10.82
C GLY A 38 15.05 38.19 10.37
N HIS A 39 14.91 37.10 9.61
CA HIS A 39 13.65 36.50 9.18
C HIS A 39 13.15 35.38 10.10
N GLY A 40 13.80 35.15 11.23
CA GLY A 40 13.37 34.17 12.26
C GLY A 40 13.85 32.74 12.04
N PHE A 41 14.83 32.52 11.16
CA PHE A 41 15.47 31.20 11.00
C PHE A 41 16.70 31.10 11.91
N LEU A 42 16.89 29.96 12.55
CA LEU A 42 18.10 29.67 13.34
C LEU A 42 19.18 29.11 12.41
N GLY A 43 20.46 29.37 12.72
CA GLY A 43 21.58 28.96 11.88
C GLY A 43 21.68 27.42 11.66
N ASN A 44 21.12 26.61 12.56
CA ASN A 44 21.03 25.15 12.42
C ASN A 44 19.85 24.67 11.57
N GLU A 45 18.91 25.54 11.20
CA GLU A 45 17.76 25.23 10.36
C GLU A 45 18.08 25.36 8.86
N VAL A 46 19.19 25.98 8.53
CA VAL A 46 19.62 26.20 7.13
C VAL A 46 20.99 25.55 6.91
N GLU A 47 21.04 24.60 6.02
CA GLU A 47 22.28 23.90 5.65
C GLU A 47 22.70 24.31 4.24
N LEU A 48 23.96 24.73 4.06
CA LEU A 48 24.56 24.95 2.75
C LEU A 48 25.11 23.64 2.20
N VAL A 49 24.54 23.17 1.10
CA VAL A 49 25.05 22.04 0.34
C VAL A 49 25.85 22.52 -0.86
N SER A 50 27.18 22.44 -0.74
CA SER A 50 28.12 22.99 -1.71
C SER A 50 28.36 22.10 -2.95
N LYS A 51 27.89 20.84 -2.92
CA LYS A 51 28.01 19.90 -4.03
C LYS A 51 26.72 19.14 -4.21
N ILE A 52 25.96 19.55 -5.21
CA ILE A 52 24.68 18.92 -5.55
C ILE A 52 24.84 17.41 -5.80
N ASP A 53 25.87 17.02 -6.55
CA ASP A 53 26.14 15.59 -6.82
C ASP A 53 26.38 14.77 -5.53
N LYS A 54 27.10 15.37 -4.56
CA LYS A 54 27.34 14.74 -3.27
C LYS A 54 26.08 14.62 -2.44
N PHE A 55 25.22 15.64 -2.44
CA PHE A 55 23.92 15.62 -1.79
C PHE A 55 23.05 14.49 -2.36
N PHE A 56 22.95 14.40 -3.68
CA PHE A 56 22.19 13.33 -4.32
C PHE A 56 22.75 11.95 -3.99
N SER A 57 24.07 11.77 -4.04
CA SER A 57 24.70 10.48 -3.76
C SER A 57 24.62 10.06 -2.29
N GLU A 58 24.76 10.98 -1.34
CA GLU A 58 24.85 10.65 0.09
C GLU A 58 23.47 10.64 0.79
N ARG A 59 22.53 11.51 0.37
CA ARG A 59 21.23 11.62 1.04
C ARG A 59 20.08 11.06 0.22
N ILE A 60 20.02 11.37 -1.06
CA ILE A 60 18.88 10.95 -1.88
C ILE A 60 19.08 9.52 -2.39
N ASN A 61 20.24 9.21 -2.97
CA ASN A 61 20.46 7.88 -3.52
C ASN A 61 20.47 6.79 -2.44
N SER A 62 20.97 7.07 -1.22
CA SER A 62 20.96 6.11 -0.12
C SER A 62 19.53 5.74 0.31
N GLU A 63 18.62 6.69 0.37
CA GLU A 63 17.22 6.43 0.67
C GLU A 63 16.54 5.65 -0.45
N PHE A 64 16.78 6.01 -1.70
CA PHE A 64 16.27 5.26 -2.85
C PHE A 64 16.84 3.84 -2.92
N GLU A 65 18.13 3.66 -2.64
CA GLU A 65 18.76 2.33 -2.58
C GLU A 65 18.14 1.46 -1.47
N GLU A 66 17.85 2.04 -0.31
CA GLU A 66 17.18 1.31 0.78
C GLU A 66 15.77 0.85 0.36
N LEU A 67 14.93 1.76 -0.17
CA LEU A 67 13.60 1.43 -0.63
C LEU A 67 13.61 0.41 -1.77
N ASP A 68 14.54 0.54 -2.70
CA ASP A 68 14.72 -0.42 -3.80
C ASP A 68 15.16 -1.81 -3.29
N ASN A 69 16.05 -1.86 -2.28
CA ASN A 69 16.44 -3.11 -1.63
C ASN A 69 15.25 -3.77 -0.89
N ILE A 70 14.42 -2.98 -0.21
CA ILE A 70 13.18 -3.46 0.40
C ILE A 70 12.27 -4.05 -0.68
N ALA A 71 11.99 -3.29 -1.73
CA ALA A 71 11.13 -3.71 -2.83
C ALA A 71 11.63 -4.99 -3.50
N LYS A 72 12.93 -5.08 -3.82
CA LYS A 72 13.56 -6.27 -4.39
C LYS A 72 13.47 -7.48 -3.46
N SER A 73 13.68 -7.29 -2.15
CA SER A 73 13.59 -8.37 -1.18
C SER A 73 12.17 -8.90 -1.06
N LEU A 74 11.19 -8.00 -0.92
CA LEU A 74 9.77 -8.38 -0.87
C LEU A 74 9.31 -9.06 -2.15
N LYS A 75 9.74 -8.56 -3.32
CA LYS A 75 9.39 -9.15 -4.61
C LYS A 75 9.98 -10.56 -4.80
N ASN A 76 11.25 -10.76 -4.42
CA ASN A 76 11.97 -11.99 -4.72
C ASN A 76 11.88 -13.03 -3.61
N LYS A 77 11.88 -12.60 -2.35
CA LYS A 77 11.94 -13.48 -1.16
C LYS A 77 10.63 -13.50 -0.37
N ARG A 78 9.69 -12.62 -0.72
CA ARG A 78 8.43 -12.39 0.02
C ARG A 78 8.64 -11.99 1.49
N LYS A 79 9.87 -11.64 1.88
CA LYS A 79 10.25 -11.28 3.26
C LYS A 79 11.24 -10.14 3.28
N TYR A 80 11.08 -9.26 4.26
CA TYR A 80 12.08 -8.26 4.63
C TYR A 80 12.01 -8.03 6.14
N ASN A 81 13.14 -8.18 6.84
CA ASN A 81 13.24 -8.14 8.29
C ASN A 81 12.19 -9.06 8.95
N ARG A 82 11.22 -8.51 9.69
CA ARG A 82 10.16 -9.29 10.36
C ARG A 82 8.86 -9.36 9.56
N ILE A 83 8.79 -8.71 8.41
CA ILE A 83 7.60 -8.74 7.56
C ILE A 83 7.68 -9.94 6.63
N ASP A 84 6.68 -10.80 6.73
CA ASP A 84 6.38 -11.86 5.78
C ASP A 84 5.23 -11.37 4.90
N LEU A 85 5.53 -11.03 3.66
CA LEU A 85 4.59 -10.37 2.75
C LEU A 85 3.34 -11.23 2.52
N ASP A 86 3.52 -12.53 2.27
CA ASP A 86 2.39 -13.41 1.95
C ASP A 86 1.47 -13.57 3.16
N ALA A 87 2.03 -13.71 4.37
CA ALA A 87 1.24 -13.76 5.60
C ALA A 87 0.48 -12.47 5.86
N GLU A 88 1.10 -11.32 5.62
CA GLU A 88 0.48 -10.00 5.82
C GLU A 88 -0.63 -9.73 4.80
N LEU A 89 -0.42 -10.09 3.53
CA LEU A 89 -1.43 -9.97 2.47
C LEU A 89 -2.61 -10.91 2.73
N THR A 90 -2.34 -12.17 3.10
CA THR A 90 -3.40 -13.13 3.46
C THR A 90 -4.24 -12.62 4.62
N THR A 91 -3.58 -12.10 5.68
CA THR A 91 -4.28 -11.51 6.82
C THR A 91 -5.15 -10.33 6.40
N ALA A 92 -4.60 -9.41 5.58
CA ALA A 92 -5.34 -8.25 5.11
C ALA A 92 -6.58 -8.63 4.30
N LEU A 93 -6.43 -9.58 3.37
CA LEU A 93 -7.54 -10.08 2.55
C LEU A 93 -8.60 -10.78 3.41
N TYR A 94 -8.16 -11.63 4.36
CA TYR A 94 -9.07 -12.31 5.26
C TYR A 94 -9.87 -11.32 6.12
N ASP A 95 -9.20 -10.36 6.75
CA ASP A 95 -9.84 -9.35 7.60
C ASP A 95 -10.85 -8.51 6.80
N ALA A 96 -10.51 -8.13 5.56
CA ALA A 96 -11.39 -7.33 4.72
C ALA A 96 -12.54 -8.16 4.14
N CYS A 97 -12.25 -9.27 3.50
CA CYS A 97 -13.22 -10.01 2.71
C CYS A 97 -14.09 -10.93 3.58
N VAL A 98 -13.47 -11.66 4.51
CA VAL A 98 -14.21 -12.66 5.33
C VAL A 98 -14.79 -12.00 6.57
N VAL A 99 -13.96 -11.33 7.40
CA VAL A 99 -14.43 -10.73 8.65
C VAL A 99 -15.28 -9.47 8.37
N GLY A 100 -14.82 -8.62 7.45
CA GLY A 100 -15.52 -7.40 7.05
C GLY A 100 -16.71 -7.64 6.14
N ASN A 101 -16.84 -8.84 5.58
CA ASN A 101 -17.76 -9.21 4.49
C ASN A 101 -17.76 -8.12 3.40
N TYR A 102 -16.52 -7.65 3.06
CA TYR A 102 -16.35 -6.55 2.14
C TYR A 102 -16.48 -7.04 0.71
N ILE A 103 -17.72 -7.17 0.28
CA ILE A 103 -18.09 -7.35 -1.12
C ILE A 103 -18.16 -5.97 -1.81
N GLY A 104 -18.18 -4.93 -1.03
CA GLY A 104 -17.98 -3.48 -1.21
C GLY A 104 -18.37 -2.91 -2.56
N GLU A 105 -17.43 -2.20 -3.18
CA GLU A 105 -17.60 -1.60 -4.52
C GLU A 105 -17.80 -2.64 -5.65
N ALA A 106 -17.72 -3.91 -5.32
CA ALA A 106 -18.09 -5.02 -6.20
C ALA A 106 -19.61 -5.21 -6.34
N GLU A 107 -20.44 -4.39 -5.67
CA GLU A 107 -21.86 -4.29 -6.02
C GLU A 107 -22.01 -3.93 -7.50
N GLY A 108 -22.53 -4.85 -8.28
CA GLY A 108 -22.62 -4.76 -9.75
C GLY A 108 -21.64 -5.66 -10.51
N VAL A 109 -20.70 -6.31 -9.81
CA VAL A 109 -19.81 -7.34 -10.37
C VAL A 109 -20.31 -8.74 -10.03
N LEU A 110 -21.08 -8.90 -8.93
CA LEU A 110 -21.74 -10.15 -8.61
C LEU A 110 -22.87 -10.40 -9.63
N PRO A 111 -22.99 -11.62 -10.15
CA PRO A 111 -24.13 -11.97 -11.00
C PRO A 111 -25.46 -11.67 -10.30
N GLU A 112 -26.45 -11.20 -11.04
CA GLU A 112 -27.77 -10.82 -10.49
C GLU A 112 -28.48 -11.97 -9.75
N TYR A 113 -28.08 -13.21 -10.03
CA TYR A 113 -28.62 -14.40 -9.36
C TYR A 113 -28.02 -14.66 -7.97
N CYS A 114 -26.97 -13.95 -7.57
CA CYS A 114 -26.35 -14.12 -6.26
C CYS A 114 -27.07 -13.28 -5.22
N GLU A 115 -27.97 -13.86 -4.45
CA GLU A 115 -28.63 -13.17 -3.36
C GLU A 115 -27.92 -13.38 -2.04
N ASN A 116 -27.76 -12.30 -1.26
CA ASN A 116 -27.09 -12.32 0.06
C ASN A 116 -25.72 -13.02 0.07
N PRO A 117 -24.79 -12.61 -0.78
CA PRO A 117 -23.50 -13.26 -0.90
C PRO A 117 -22.65 -13.08 0.37
N THR A 118 -21.91 -14.11 0.73
CA THR A 118 -20.97 -14.13 1.86
C THR A 118 -19.67 -14.78 1.42
N ILE A 119 -18.53 -14.12 1.66
CA ILE A 119 -17.21 -14.70 1.42
C ILE A 119 -16.84 -15.56 2.62
N ASN A 120 -16.67 -16.87 2.43
CA ASN A 120 -16.30 -17.80 3.49
C ASN A 120 -14.80 -18.00 3.60
N GLU A 121 -14.11 -18.01 2.46
CA GLU A 121 -12.68 -18.22 2.39
C GLU A 121 -12.06 -17.32 1.33
N VAL A 122 -10.83 -16.88 1.59
CA VAL A 122 -10.02 -16.14 0.63
C VAL A 122 -8.58 -16.66 0.68
N SER A 123 -8.03 -16.92 -0.50
CA SER A 123 -6.67 -17.41 -0.68
C SER A 123 -5.88 -16.47 -1.59
N LEU A 124 -4.67 -16.08 -1.15
CA LEU A 124 -3.77 -15.28 -1.97
C LEU A 124 -3.28 -16.11 -3.16
N GLY A 125 -3.51 -15.64 -4.38
CA GLY A 125 -3.02 -16.24 -5.61
C GLY A 125 -1.68 -15.63 -6.04
N SER A 126 -1.69 -14.43 -6.60
CA SER A 126 -0.49 -13.74 -7.08
C SER A 126 -0.35 -12.33 -6.50
N VAL A 127 0.89 -11.83 -6.56
CA VAL A 127 1.20 -10.41 -6.37
C VAL A 127 1.68 -9.89 -7.72
N ASP A 128 0.87 -9.07 -8.35
CA ASP A 128 1.07 -8.64 -9.74
C ASP A 128 2.00 -7.43 -9.80
N THR A 129 1.81 -6.47 -8.91
CA THR A 129 2.70 -5.32 -8.74
C THR A 129 3.04 -5.11 -7.27
N LEU A 130 4.21 -4.51 -7.02
CA LEU A 130 4.65 -4.14 -5.70
C LEU A 130 5.44 -2.84 -5.77
N SER A 131 5.03 -1.88 -4.97
CA SER A 131 5.75 -0.61 -4.80
C SER A 131 6.02 -0.33 -3.33
N VAL A 132 7.12 0.39 -3.06
CA VAL A 132 7.54 0.76 -1.71
C VAL A 132 7.83 2.25 -1.69
N HIS A 133 7.22 2.96 -0.76
CA HIS A 133 7.35 4.41 -0.62
C HIS A 133 7.64 4.79 0.83
N LYS A 134 8.48 5.78 1.03
CA LYS A 134 8.65 6.41 2.34
C LYS A 134 7.54 7.44 2.52
N LEU A 135 6.79 7.32 3.61
CA LEU A 135 5.74 8.28 3.97
C LEU A 135 6.29 9.34 4.93
N THR A 136 7.02 8.89 5.95
CA THR A 136 7.70 9.72 6.94
C THR A 136 9.01 9.03 7.31
N ASP A 137 9.86 9.68 8.13
CA ASP A 137 11.10 9.07 8.62
C ASP A 137 10.86 7.76 9.38
N ASP A 138 9.71 7.63 10.02
CA ASP A 138 9.33 6.46 10.82
C ASP A 138 8.40 5.48 10.10
N THR A 139 7.97 5.78 8.87
CA THR A 139 6.92 5.02 8.20
C THR A 139 7.23 4.76 6.73
N VAL A 140 7.16 3.48 6.35
CA VAL A 140 7.22 3.00 4.98
C VAL A 140 5.85 2.45 4.58
N VAL A 141 5.43 2.74 3.36
CA VAL A 141 4.21 2.21 2.74
C VAL A 141 4.58 1.19 1.69
N VAL A 142 3.99 0.02 1.79
CA VAL A 142 4.06 -1.03 0.77
C VAL A 142 2.69 -1.15 0.13
N GLU A 143 2.61 -0.98 -1.17
CA GLU A 143 1.39 -1.17 -1.95
C GLU A 143 1.56 -2.34 -2.90
N CYS A 144 0.61 -3.27 -2.87
CA CYS A 144 0.60 -4.47 -3.70
C CYS A 144 -0.72 -4.56 -4.47
N GLU A 145 -0.64 -4.77 -5.78
CA GLU A 145 -1.77 -5.31 -6.53
C GLU A 145 -1.72 -6.82 -6.43
N VAL A 146 -2.84 -7.42 -6.06
CA VAL A 146 -2.93 -8.85 -5.81
C VAL A 146 -4.13 -9.45 -6.53
N THR A 147 -3.98 -10.69 -6.93
CA THR A 147 -5.08 -11.55 -7.34
C THR A 147 -5.26 -12.63 -6.27
N ALA A 148 -6.46 -12.78 -5.78
CA ALA A 148 -6.85 -13.77 -4.79
C ALA A 148 -8.01 -14.60 -5.31
N SER A 149 -8.15 -15.83 -4.82
CA SER A 149 -9.35 -16.65 -5.02
C SER A 149 -10.23 -16.55 -3.79
N ALA A 150 -11.53 -16.42 -3.98
CA ALA A 150 -12.51 -16.39 -2.91
C ALA A 150 -13.61 -17.42 -3.15
N ASP A 151 -14.02 -18.08 -2.08
CA ASP A 151 -15.19 -18.96 -2.05
C ASP A 151 -16.38 -18.18 -1.50
N ILE A 152 -17.42 -18.03 -2.33
CA ILE A 152 -18.61 -17.24 -2.03
C ILE A 152 -19.82 -18.15 -1.93
N GLU A 153 -20.51 -18.07 -0.79
CA GLU A 153 -21.84 -18.66 -0.62
C GLU A 153 -22.92 -17.61 -0.87
N PHE A 154 -24.01 -18.03 -1.50
CA PHE A 154 -25.14 -17.17 -1.81
C PHE A 154 -26.44 -17.97 -1.94
N TYR A 155 -27.57 -17.27 -1.89
CA TYR A 155 -28.86 -17.87 -2.21
C TYR A 155 -29.13 -17.78 -3.68
N LEU A 156 -29.44 -18.93 -4.30
CA LEU A 156 -29.79 -19.06 -5.71
C LEU A 156 -31.29 -19.36 -5.83
N TYR A 157 -32.03 -18.50 -6.51
CA TYR A 157 -33.44 -18.73 -6.76
C TYR A 157 -33.63 -20.00 -7.60
N ARG A 158 -34.49 -20.89 -7.16
CA ARG A 158 -34.72 -22.19 -7.82
C ARG A 158 -35.17 -22.09 -9.26
N GLY A 159 -35.90 -20.99 -9.60
CA GLY A 159 -36.38 -20.73 -10.95
C GLY A 159 -35.26 -20.38 -11.94
N ASP A 160 -34.13 -19.87 -11.46
CA ASP A 160 -33.02 -19.44 -12.30
C ASP A 160 -32.06 -20.59 -12.62
N TYR A 161 -32.00 -21.61 -11.76
CA TYR A 161 -31.07 -22.75 -11.91
C TYR A 161 -31.14 -23.46 -13.29
N PRO A 162 -32.29 -23.68 -13.92
CA PRO A 162 -32.36 -24.32 -15.23
C PRO A 162 -31.80 -23.49 -16.39
N PHE A 163 -31.52 -22.22 -16.17
CA PHE A 163 -31.06 -21.30 -17.21
C PHE A 163 -29.54 -21.09 -17.23
N PHE A 164 -28.82 -21.77 -16.33
CA PHE A 164 -27.35 -21.74 -16.35
C PHE A 164 -26.80 -22.64 -17.47
N ASP A 165 -25.75 -22.15 -18.12
CA ASP A 165 -24.92 -23.00 -18.98
C ASP A 165 -24.14 -24.01 -18.11
N ASP A 166 -23.98 -25.23 -18.58
CA ASP A 166 -23.33 -26.34 -17.84
C ASP A 166 -21.93 -25.98 -17.32
N ASP A 167 -21.22 -25.11 -18.06
CA ASP A 167 -19.85 -24.67 -17.71
C ASP A 167 -19.79 -23.60 -16.59
N LYS A 168 -20.94 -23.06 -16.20
CA LYS A 168 -21.05 -21.96 -15.23
C LYS A 168 -21.98 -22.26 -14.06
N LEU A 169 -22.34 -23.53 -13.91
CA LEU A 169 -23.20 -23.94 -12.81
C LEU A 169 -22.51 -23.72 -11.47
N PRO A 170 -23.13 -22.96 -10.55
CA PRO A 170 -22.66 -22.91 -9.17
C PRO A 170 -22.84 -24.27 -8.50
N THR A 171 -22.00 -24.56 -7.53
CA THR A 171 -22.12 -25.76 -6.72
C THR A 171 -23.28 -25.60 -5.75
N ILE A 172 -24.27 -26.47 -5.81
CA ILE A 172 -25.36 -26.46 -4.84
C ILE A 172 -24.90 -27.20 -3.57
N ILE A 173 -24.82 -26.45 -2.47
CA ILE A 173 -24.44 -26.95 -1.14
C ILE A 173 -25.65 -27.61 -0.47
N ASP A 174 -26.82 -26.96 -0.55
CA ASP A 174 -28.05 -27.46 0.05
C ASP A 174 -29.24 -27.28 -0.91
N TRP A 175 -29.77 -28.39 -1.40
CA TRP A 175 -30.95 -28.46 -2.27
C TRP A 175 -32.26 -28.22 -1.55
N GLU A 176 -32.30 -28.35 -0.23
CA GLU A 176 -33.48 -28.24 0.61
C GLU A 176 -33.45 -27.01 1.52
N TRP A 177 -32.56 -26.04 1.23
CA TRP A 177 -32.36 -24.83 2.05
C TRP A 177 -33.69 -24.15 2.42
N ASN A 178 -34.52 -23.86 1.45
CA ASN A 178 -35.92 -23.45 1.65
C ASN A 178 -36.78 -23.66 0.40
N GLU A 179 -38.06 -23.23 0.44
CA GLU A 179 -39.00 -23.44 -0.67
C GLU A 179 -38.61 -22.73 -1.97
N HIS A 180 -37.88 -21.61 -1.88
CA HIS A 180 -37.61 -20.73 -3.02
C HIS A 180 -36.16 -20.74 -3.47
N TYR A 181 -35.20 -21.07 -2.57
CA TYR A 181 -33.78 -20.93 -2.82
C TYR A 181 -33.02 -22.20 -2.52
N TYR A 182 -31.96 -22.39 -3.26
CA TYR A 182 -30.84 -23.28 -2.92
C TYR A 182 -29.77 -22.49 -2.16
N LEU A 183 -29.02 -23.11 -1.29
CA LEU A 183 -27.73 -22.60 -0.85
C LEU A 183 -26.68 -23.06 -1.86
N ALA A 184 -25.99 -22.14 -2.47
CA ALA A 184 -25.01 -22.39 -3.52
C ALA A 184 -23.66 -21.74 -3.19
N SER A 185 -22.59 -22.25 -3.78
CA SER A 185 -21.27 -21.62 -3.76
C SER A 185 -20.66 -21.54 -5.14
N SER A 186 -19.78 -20.59 -5.29
CA SER A 186 -18.93 -20.42 -6.47
C SER A 186 -17.58 -19.83 -6.09
N GLU A 187 -16.55 -20.21 -6.83
CA GLU A 187 -15.23 -19.60 -6.70
C GLU A 187 -15.16 -18.38 -7.62
N CYS A 188 -14.55 -17.30 -7.14
CA CYS A 188 -14.29 -16.12 -7.95
C CYS A 188 -12.88 -15.60 -7.72
N ALA A 189 -12.33 -14.89 -8.72
CA ALA A 189 -11.08 -14.18 -8.57
C ALA A 189 -11.34 -12.75 -8.08
N ILE A 190 -10.60 -12.33 -7.06
CA ILE A 190 -10.62 -10.97 -6.50
C ILE A 190 -9.33 -10.27 -6.89
N HIS A 191 -9.44 -9.15 -7.60
CA HIS A 191 -8.32 -8.25 -7.87
C HIS A 191 -8.40 -7.08 -6.89
N ALA A 192 -7.37 -6.93 -6.07
CA ALA A 192 -7.35 -5.91 -5.02
C ALA A 192 -6.01 -5.16 -4.96
N ILE A 193 -6.07 -3.96 -4.40
CA ILE A 193 -4.89 -3.23 -3.92
C ILE A 193 -4.84 -3.39 -2.41
N VAL A 194 -3.73 -3.89 -1.90
CA VAL A 194 -3.44 -3.96 -0.47
C VAL A 194 -2.37 -2.94 -0.14
N THR A 195 -2.71 -1.98 0.71
CA THR A 195 -1.80 -0.96 1.20
C THR A 195 -1.44 -1.26 2.66
N MET A 196 -0.16 -1.44 2.93
CA MET A 196 0.36 -1.67 4.28
C MET A 196 1.25 -0.51 4.70
N ARG A 197 1.00 0.02 5.90
CA ARG A 197 1.92 0.95 6.57
C ARG A 197 2.76 0.17 7.55
N THR A 198 4.06 0.34 7.49
CA THR A 198 5.02 -0.34 8.35
C THR A 198 5.93 0.66 9.04
N SER A 199 6.59 0.25 10.15
CA SER A 199 7.71 1.02 10.70
C SER A 199 8.84 1.14 9.67
N ALA A 200 9.67 2.18 9.74
CA ALA A 200 10.76 2.46 8.79
C ALA A 200 11.68 1.25 8.55
N GLY A 201 12.07 0.54 9.61
CA GLY A 201 12.85 -0.69 9.50
C GLY A 201 12.06 -1.94 9.10
N MET A 202 10.76 -1.82 8.78
CA MET A 202 9.87 -2.94 8.44
C MET A 202 9.88 -4.07 9.49
N TYR A 203 9.87 -3.69 10.76
CA TYR A 203 9.80 -4.65 11.86
C TYR A 203 8.37 -4.92 12.33
N ARG A 204 7.44 -4.04 12.00
CA ARG A 204 6.03 -4.11 12.42
C ARG A 204 5.12 -3.47 11.38
N VAL A 205 4.00 -4.12 11.07
CA VAL A 205 2.88 -3.53 10.34
C VAL A 205 2.08 -2.66 11.32
N LEU A 206 1.79 -1.43 10.90
CA LEU A 206 1.04 -0.43 11.64
C LEU A 206 -0.43 -0.42 11.26
N SER A 207 -0.72 -0.59 9.97
CA SER A 207 -2.08 -0.71 9.44
C SER A 207 -2.08 -1.43 8.10
N ARG A 208 -3.24 -2.01 7.77
CA ARG A 208 -3.54 -2.61 6.47
C ARG A 208 -4.83 -2.02 5.95
N GLU A 209 -4.90 -1.82 4.64
CA GLU A 209 -6.09 -1.35 3.93
C GLU A 209 -6.22 -2.16 2.65
N VAL A 210 -7.41 -2.62 2.35
CA VAL A 210 -7.72 -3.38 1.13
C VAL A 210 -8.77 -2.63 0.33
N ARG A 211 -8.51 -2.45 -0.96
CA ARG A 211 -9.45 -1.89 -1.92
C ARG A 211 -9.63 -2.87 -3.07
N THR A 212 -10.80 -3.48 -3.16
CA THR A 212 -11.15 -4.35 -4.28
C THR A 212 -11.29 -3.54 -5.56
N LYS A 213 -10.62 -3.97 -6.62
CA LYS A 213 -10.72 -3.37 -7.95
C LYS A 213 -11.78 -4.06 -8.80
N LYS A 214 -11.80 -5.39 -8.78
CA LYS A 214 -12.63 -6.22 -9.64
C LYS A 214 -12.82 -7.60 -9.02
N MET A 215 -13.96 -8.21 -9.30
CA MET A 215 -14.21 -9.64 -9.10
C MET A 215 -14.53 -10.28 -10.46
N GLU A 216 -14.01 -11.47 -10.70
CA GLU A 216 -14.20 -12.24 -11.93
C GLU A 216 -14.72 -13.63 -11.56
N TRP A 217 -15.80 -14.03 -12.26
CA TRP A 217 -16.52 -15.29 -12.06
C TRP A 217 -16.16 -16.29 -13.16
#